data_88b911d990e7b617c555fa1cb715ca0d
#
_entry.id   88b911d990e7b617c555fa1cb715ca0d
#
_cell.length_a   1.000
_cell.length_b   1.000
_cell.length_c   1.000
_cell.angle_alpha   90.00
_cell.angle_beta   90.00
_cell.angle_gamma   90.00
#
_symmetry.space_group_name_H-M   'P 1'
#
loop_
_entity.id
_entity.type
_entity.pdbx_description
1 polymer ?
#
loop_
_entity_poly.entity_id
_entity_poly.type
_entity_poly.pdbx_seq_one_letter_code
_entity_poly.pdbx_strand_id
1 'polypeptide(L)'
;MKTIASKLIIFLLLALFMGCNNNNEGTLSIKKSIIPLNNSNISGTISFTQKNDSVHLEAHVYGLEPGLKAIHIHEFGDCSSSDGLSTGGHWNPTNTKHSKWGDPTGFHLGAVGNFEIDSIGHGMVNFSTNLWCLGCGKENDLLDQSVIIHNGQDDYVSQPSGASGMRIGCMEINIPEDLDNISN
;
A
#
# COMPACT_ATOMS: atom_id res chain seq x y z
N MET A 1 5.77 33.33 80.85
CA MET A 1 6.61 32.53 79.96
C MET A 1 5.75 31.94 78.84
N LYS A 2 5.84 32.47 77.61
CA LYS A 2 5.02 32.07 76.48
C LYS A 2 5.84 31.24 75.55
N THR A 3 5.48 29.94 75.36
CA THR A 3 6.08 29.04 74.44
C THR A 3 5.51 29.22 73.01
N ILE A 4 6.36 29.60 72.10
CA ILE A 4 6.02 29.77 70.66
C ILE A 4 6.14 28.39 69.98
N ALA A 5 5.00 27.84 69.60
CA ALA A 5 4.97 26.59 68.76
C ALA A 5 5.24 26.95 67.30
N SER A 6 6.38 26.51 66.76
CA SER A 6 6.76 26.64 65.36
C SER A 6 5.98 25.63 64.55
N LYS A 7 5.09 26.10 63.65
CA LYS A 7 4.40 25.25 62.67
C LYS A 7 5.29 25.10 61.44
N LEU A 8 5.86 23.91 61.28
CA LEU A 8 6.61 23.51 60.11
C LEU A 8 5.61 23.19 59.00
N ILE A 9 5.51 24.03 57.99
CA ILE A 9 4.69 23.81 56.79
C ILE A 9 5.56 23.04 55.82
N ILE A 10 5.27 21.73 55.66
CA ILE A 10 5.86 20.89 54.63
C ILE A 10 5.12 21.16 53.31
N PHE A 11 5.77 21.87 52.38
CA PHE A 11 5.32 22.03 51.01
C PHE A 11 5.64 20.72 50.26
N LEU A 12 4.62 19.88 50.05
CA LEU A 12 4.72 18.69 49.20
C LEU A 12 4.66 19.14 47.73
N LEU A 13 5.83 19.29 47.10
CA LEU A 13 5.91 19.54 45.66
C LEU A 13 5.47 18.27 44.90
N LEU A 14 4.22 18.25 44.45
CA LEU A 14 3.72 17.23 43.55
C LEU A 14 4.28 17.50 42.14
N ALA A 15 5.43 16.91 41.79
CA ALA A 15 5.96 16.97 40.45
C ALA A 15 5.05 16.11 39.55
N LEU A 16 4.16 16.75 38.79
CA LEU A 16 3.44 16.15 37.68
C LEU A 16 4.46 15.81 36.59
N PHE A 17 4.92 14.56 36.56
CA PHE A 17 5.55 13.99 35.37
C PHE A 17 4.49 13.89 34.28
N MET A 18 4.36 14.91 33.44
CA MET A 18 3.77 14.79 32.12
C MET A 18 4.71 13.91 31.30
N GLY A 19 4.52 12.60 31.38
CA GLY A 19 5.11 11.68 30.45
C GLY A 19 4.55 12.02 29.06
N CYS A 20 5.37 12.61 28.18
CA CYS A 20 5.11 12.57 26.75
C CYS A 20 5.10 11.11 26.35
N ASN A 21 3.92 10.52 26.19
CA ASN A 21 3.76 9.31 25.42
C ASN A 21 4.12 9.70 23.97
N ASN A 22 5.37 9.54 23.59
CA ASN A 22 5.74 9.38 22.19
C ASN A 22 5.21 8.00 21.75
N ASN A 23 3.94 7.96 21.39
CA ASN A 23 3.43 6.89 20.56
C ASN A 23 4.09 7.07 19.19
N ASN A 24 5.33 6.62 19.05
CA ASN A 24 5.86 6.19 17.78
C ASN A 24 5.09 4.90 17.43
N GLU A 25 3.85 5.05 16.98
CA GLU A 25 3.22 4.00 16.20
C GLU A 25 4.14 3.82 14.99
N GLY A 26 4.88 2.70 14.98
CA GLY A 26 5.83 2.40 13.94
C GLY A 26 5.09 2.45 12.60
N THR A 27 5.49 3.36 11.72
CA THR A 27 4.89 3.47 10.39
C THR A 27 5.20 2.19 9.63
N LEU A 28 4.18 1.34 9.40
CA LEU A 28 4.38 0.13 8.60
C LEU A 28 4.65 0.54 7.14
N SER A 29 5.77 0.08 6.61
CA SER A 29 6.15 0.33 5.22
C SER A 29 6.71 -0.94 4.61
N ILE A 30 6.22 -1.26 3.42
CA ILE A 30 6.66 -2.39 2.60
C ILE A 30 7.25 -1.81 1.32
N LYS A 31 8.48 -2.19 0.97
CA LYS A 31 9.11 -1.82 -0.30
C LYS A 31 9.81 -3.04 -0.89
N LYS A 32 9.44 -3.38 -2.12
CA LYS A 32 10.02 -4.52 -2.85
C LYS A 32 10.29 -4.19 -4.31
N SER A 33 11.16 -4.98 -4.91
CA SER A 33 11.42 -4.96 -6.35
C SER A 33 10.25 -5.57 -7.12
N ILE A 34 10.03 -5.07 -8.33
CA ILE A 34 9.09 -5.66 -9.29
C ILE A 34 9.70 -6.95 -9.83
N ILE A 35 8.92 -8.02 -9.83
CA ILE A 35 9.23 -9.31 -10.47
C ILE A 35 8.75 -9.23 -11.91
N PRO A 36 9.62 -9.35 -12.92
CA PRO A 36 9.21 -9.39 -14.32
C PRO A 36 8.36 -10.62 -14.65
N LEU A 37 7.29 -10.42 -15.40
CA LEU A 37 6.41 -11.47 -15.90
C LEU A 37 6.42 -11.51 -17.44
N ASN A 38 6.06 -12.65 -18.02
CA ASN A 38 5.93 -12.83 -19.48
C ASN A 38 7.16 -12.35 -20.28
N ASN A 39 8.36 -12.58 -19.75
CA ASN A 39 9.64 -12.16 -20.35
C ASN A 39 9.73 -10.64 -20.59
N SER A 40 9.04 -9.83 -19.82
CA SER A 40 9.14 -8.37 -19.90
C SER A 40 10.51 -7.87 -19.41
N ASN A 41 10.91 -6.69 -19.85
CA ASN A 41 12.13 -6.02 -19.38
C ASN A 41 11.84 -5.07 -18.19
N ILE A 42 10.65 -5.17 -17.59
CA ILE A 42 10.26 -4.30 -16.47
C ILE A 42 11.21 -4.48 -15.30
N SER A 43 11.56 -3.36 -14.68
CA SER A 43 12.27 -3.32 -13.42
C SER A 43 11.79 -2.14 -12.58
N GLY A 44 12.18 -2.10 -11.32
CA GLY A 44 11.81 -0.99 -10.44
C GLY A 44 11.42 -1.44 -9.05
N THR A 45 10.78 -0.54 -8.32
CA THR A 45 10.33 -0.79 -6.94
C THR A 45 8.93 -0.25 -6.74
N ILE A 46 8.19 -0.93 -5.88
CA ILE A 46 6.89 -0.50 -5.39
C ILE A 46 6.95 -0.45 -3.87
N SER A 47 6.38 0.60 -3.28
CA SER A 47 6.27 0.71 -1.83
C SER A 47 4.86 1.11 -1.40
N PHE A 48 4.47 0.56 -0.26
CA PHE A 48 3.28 0.96 0.49
C PHE A 48 3.70 1.48 1.85
N THR A 49 3.11 2.58 2.28
CA THR A 49 3.38 3.17 3.60
C THR A 49 2.07 3.58 4.25
N GLN A 50 1.77 3.01 5.42
CA GLN A 50 0.66 3.46 6.26
C GLN A 50 1.05 4.77 6.93
N LYS A 51 0.28 5.83 6.71
CA LYS A 51 0.43 7.13 7.39
C LYS A 51 -0.92 7.57 7.93
N ASN A 52 -1.07 7.58 9.24
CA ASN A 52 -2.36 7.80 9.87
C ASN A 52 -3.44 6.87 9.28
N ASP A 53 -4.54 7.43 8.81
CA ASP A 53 -5.67 6.70 8.25
C ASP A 53 -5.54 6.40 6.74
N SER A 54 -4.37 6.66 6.13
CA SER A 54 -4.17 6.50 4.69
C SER A 54 -2.98 5.60 4.37
N VAL A 55 -3.11 4.84 3.28
CA VAL A 55 -1.99 4.11 2.67
C VAL A 55 -1.51 4.89 1.45
N HIS A 56 -0.20 5.08 1.37
CA HIS A 56 0.49 5.68 0.24
C HIS A 56 1.18 4.60 -0.57
N LEU A 57 0.85 4.53 -1.85
CA LEU A 57 1.53 3.72 -2.86
C LEU A 57 2.48 4.63 -3.66
N GLU A 58 3.74 4.24 -3.74
CA GLU A 58 4.71 4.82 -4.65
C GLU A 58 5.34 3.72 -5.50
N ALA A 59 5.36 3.89 -6.82
CA ALA A 59 6.04 2.97 -7.72
C ALA A 59 6.97 3.73 -8.67
N HIS A 60 8.16 3.19 -8.87
CA HIS A 60 9.11 3.59 -9.90
C HIS A 60 9.31 2.41 -10.84
N VAL A 61 9.00 2.62 -12.11
CA VAL A 61 8.96 1.59 -13.14
C VAL A 61 9.91 1.97 -14.28
N TYR A 62 10.71 1.02 -14.75
CA TYR A 62 11.69 1.21 -15.81
C TYR A 62 11.62 0.07 -16.83
N GLY A 63 12.18 0.31 -18.02
CA GLY A 63 12.40 -0.71 -19.03
C GLY A 63 11.18 -1.03 -19.88
N LEU A 64 10.19 -0.17 -19.93
CA LEU A 64 8.99 -0.30 -20.75
C LEU A 64 8.96 0.70 -21.90
N GLU A 65 8.23 0.31 -22.98
CA GLU A 65 7.95 1.23 -24.07
C GLU A 65 7.03 2.37 -23.61
N PRO A 66 7.26 3.60 -24.12
CA PRO A 66 6.46 4.78 -23.80
C PRO A 66 4.96 4.57 -24.03
N GLY A 67 4.15 5.24 -23.20
CA GLY A 67 2.69 5.21 -23.28
C GLY A 67 2.00 4.80 -21.99
N LEU A 68 0.68 4.71 -22.02
CA LEU A 68 -0.12 4.38 -20.84
C LEU A 68 -0.03 2.88 -20.50
N LYS A 69 0.14 2.61 -19.23
CA LYS A 69 0.11 1.29 -18.60
C LYS A 69 -0.88 1.32 -17.44
N ALA A 70 -1.46 0.16 -17.12
CA ALA A 70 -2.31 0.05 -15.94
C ALA A 70 -1.56 -0.60 -14.78
N ILE A 71 -1.94 -0.19 -13.56
CA ILE A 71 -1.50 -0.79 -12.31
C ILE A 71 -2.71 -1.11 -11.44
N HIS A 72 -2.77 -2.35 -10.94
CA HIS A 72 -3.89 -2.83 -10.12
C HIS A 72 -3.38 -3.65 -8.93
N ILE A 73 -4.20 -3.71 -7.86
CA ILE A 73 -4.04 -4.70 -6.80
C ILE A 73 -4.86 -5.94 -7.19
N HIS A 74 -4.25 -7.12 -7.06
CA HIS A 74 -4.83 -8.43 -7.32
C HIS A 74 -5.07 -9.22 -6.04
N GLU A 75 -5.96 -10.23 -6.12
CA GLU A 75 -6.55 -10.96 -4.98
C GLU A 75 -5.55 -11.76 -4.15
N PHE A 76 -4.47 -12.26 -4.77
CA PHE A 76 -3.53 -13.15 -4.08
C PHE A 76 -2.10 -12.62 -4.17
N GLY A 77 -1.39 -12.65 -3.04
CA GLY A 77 0.03 -12.29 -2.92
C GLY A 77 0.95 -13.38 -3.43
N ASP A 78 0.71 -13.87 -4.65
CA ASP A 78 1.43 -14.98 -5.27
C ASP A 78 1.93 -14.60 -6.67
N CYS A 79 3.21 -14.22 -6.78
CA CYS A 79 3.89 -13.92 -8.03
C CYS A 79 4.63 -15.14 -8.64
N SER A 80 4.29 -16.37 -8.24
CA SER A 80 5.05 -17.57 -8.65
C SER A 80 4.84 -17.98 -10.09
N SER A 81 3.68 -17.69 -10.70
CA SER A 81 3.43 -18.04 -12.10
C SER A 81 4.09 -17.03 -13.03
N SER A 82 4.75 -17.51 -14.08
CA SER A 82 5.47 -16.67 -15.05
C SER A 82 4.56 -15.73 -15.86
N ASP A 83 3.27 -16.02 -15.91
CA ASP A 83 2.23 -15.21 -16.58
C ASP A 83 1.43 -14.34 -15.60
N GLY A 84 1.70 -14.46 -14.30
CA GLY A 84 1.02 -13.74 -13.22
C GLY A 84 -0.39 -14.23 -12.90
N LEU A 85 -0.85 -15.35 -13.49
CA LEU A 85 -2.22 -15.84 -13.26
C LEU A 85 -2.45 -16.33 -11.82
N SER A 86 -1.38 -16.72 -11.10
CA SER A 86 -1.46 -17.08 -9.67
C SER A 86 -1.99 -15.94 -8.76
N THR A 87 -1.87 -14.68 -9.19
CA THR A 87 -2.38 -13.53 -8.42
C THR A 87 -3.91 -13.36 -8.46
N GLY A 88 -4.64 -14.19 -9.21
CA GLY A 88 -6.10 -14.08 -9.35
C GLY A 88 -6.56 -12.88 -10.19
N GLY A 89 -7.77 -12.39 -9.91
CA GLY A 89 -8.37 -11.20 -10.53
C GLY A 89 -8.01 -9.91 -9.80
N HIS A 90 -8.69 -8.80 -10.15
CA HIS A 90 -8.60 -7.56 -9.38
C HIS A 90 -9.13 -7.78 -7.96
N TRP A 91 -8.41 -7.29 -6.97
CA TRP A 91 -8.89 -7.29 -5.60
C TRP A 91 -10.15 -6.43 -5.45
N ASN A 92 -11.25 -7.10 -5.12
CA ASN A 92 -12.59 -6.50 -5.12
C ASN A 92 -13.43 -6.97 -3.91
N PRO A 93 -13.04 -6.60 -2.68
CA PRO A 93 -13.77 -7.03 -1.48
C PRO A 93 -15.20 -6.48 -1.42
N THR A 94 -15.49 -5.40 -2.13
CA THR A 94 -16.82 -4.77 -2.20
C THR A 94 -17.76 -5.42 -3.22
N ASN A 95 -17.27 -6.37 -4.03
CA ASN A 95 -18.01 -7.07 -5.07
C ASN A 95 -18.78 -6.12 -6.03
N THR A 96 -18.11 -5.04 -6.43
CA THR A 96 -18.63 -4.06 -7.38
C THR A 96 -18.18 -4.36 -8.81
N LYS A 97 -18.75 -3.66 -9.80
CA LYS A 97 -18.27 -3.72 -11.18
C LYS A 97 -16.94 -2.97 -11.30
N HIS A 98 -16.11 -3.39 -12.25
CA HIS A 98 -14.92 -2.64 -12.62
C HIS A 98 -15.30 -1.27 -13.20
N SER A 99 -14.65 -0.23 -12.71
CA SER A 99 -14.78 1.15 -13.19
C SER A 99 -13.59 1.97 -12.74
N LYS A 100 -13.54 3.24 -13.10
CA LYS A 100 -12.51 4.17 -12.64
C LYS A 100 -12.60 4.37 -11.13
N TRP A 101 -11.46 4.48 -10.48
CA TRP A 101 -11.37 4.79 -9.04
C TRP A 101 -12.22 6.01 -8.68
N GLY A 102 -13.05 5.86 -7.64
CA GLY A 102 -13.94 6.92 -7.15
C GLY A 102 -15.26 7.07 -7.92
N ASP A 103 -15.57 6.14 -8.82
CA ASP A 103 -16.87 6.13 -9.50
C ASP A 103 -18.02 5.97 -8.48
N PRO A 104 -19.03 6.86 -8.45
CA PRO A 104 -20.11 6.81 -7.48
C PRO A 104 -21.00 5.57 -7.61
N THR A 105 -20.96 4.87 -8.74
CA THR A 105 -21.70 3.62 -8.96
C THR A 105 -20.98 2.37 -8.45
N GLY A 106 -19.73 2.53 -7.97
CA GLY A 106 -18.87 1.48 -7.46
C GLY A 106 -17.61 1.30 -8.30
N PHE A 107 -16.57 0.78 -7.68
CA PHE A 107 -15.27 0.47 -8.30
C PHE A 107 -14.55 -0.60 -7.45
N HIS A 108 -13.62 -1.33 -8.06
CA HIS A 108 -12.77 -2.26 -7.31
C HIS A 108 -11.79 -1.49 -6.43
N LEU A 109 -11.59 -1.91 -5.19
CA LEU A 109 -10.54 -1.34 -4.34
C LEU A 109 -9.13 -1.60 -4.89
N GLY A 110 -8.97 -2.56 -5.80
CA GLY A 110 -7.73 -2.81 -6.51
C GLY A 110 -7.53 -2.01 -7.79
N ALA A 111 -8.53 -1.24 -8.29
CA ALA A 111 -8.44 -0.53 -9.57
C ALA A 111 -7.71 0.82 -9.44
N VAL A 112 -6.40 0.81 -9.15
CA VAL A 112 -5.58 2.03 -8.99
C VAL A 112 -5.64 2.91 -10.24
N GLY A 113 -5.47 2.33 -11.43
CA GLY A 113 -5.67 3.02 -12.71
C GLY A 113 -4.44 3.07 -13.61
N ASN A 114 -4.39 4.10 -14.45
CA ASN A 114 -3.35 4.26 -15.45
C ASN A 114 -2.23 5.19 -15.00
N PHE A 115 -1.01 4.90 -15.49
CA PHE A 115 0.15 5.77 -15.38
C PHE A 115 0.90 5.80 -16.72
N GLU A 116 1.72 6.82 -16.92
CA GLU A 116 2.44 7.03 -18.16
C GLU A 116 3.90 6.58 -18.03
N ILE A 117 4.40 5.91 -19.07
CA ILE A 117 5.82 5.66 -19.29
C ILE A 117 6.33 6.73 -20.26
N ASP A 118 7.36 7.44 -19.85
CA ASP A 118 8.00 8.52 -20.63
C ASP A 118 8.86 8.00 -21.79
N SER A 119 9.45 8.93 -22.55
CA SER A 119 10.26 8.63 -23.73
C SER A 119 11.58 7.90 -23.43
N ILE A 120 12.00 7.83 -22.16
CA ILE A 120 13.19 7.10 -21.72
C ILE A 120 12.86 5.79 -21.00
N GLY A 121 11.58 5.39 -21.02
CA GLY A 121 11.12 4.13 -20.44
C GLY A 121 10.90 4.16 -18.92
N HIS A 122 10.74 5.34 -18.32
CA HIS A 122 10.47 5.52 -16.90
C HIS A 122 9.03 5.95 -16.65
N GLY A 123 8.38 5.35 -15.66
CA GLY A 123 7.08 5.74 -15.16
C GLY A 123 7.05 5.81 -13.64
N MET A 124 6.20 6.66 -13.12
CA MET A 124 6.00 6.84 -11.69
C MET A 124 4.51 6.82 -11.33
N VAL A 125 4.19 6.13 -10.24
CA VAL A 125 2.86 6.16 -9.63
C VAL A 125 2.98 6.74 -8.23
N ASN A 126 2.14 7.72 -7.93
CA ASN A 126 1.89 8.21 -6.59
C ASN A 126 0.39 8.18 -6.35
N PHE A 127 -0.02 7.35 -5.42
CA PHE A 127 -1.42 7.17 -5.10
C PHE A 127 -1.61 7.12 -3.59
N SER A 128 -2.71 7.66 -3.09
CA SER A 128 -3.00 7.66 -1.65
C SER A 128 -4.49 7.54 -1.40
N THR A 129 -4.87 6.70 -0.43
CA THR A 129 -6.27 6.51 -0.06
C THR A 129 -6.43 6.09 1.39
N ASN A 130 -7.54 6.48 2.00
CA ASN A 130 -7.99 6.01 3.30
C ASN A 130 -8.97 4.80 3.19
N LEU A 131 -9.21 4.32 1.98
CA LEU A 131 -10.01 3.12 1.74
C LEU A 131 -9.20 1.84 1.91
N TRP A 132 -7.88 1.93 1.96
CA TRP A 132 -6.96 0.84 2.25
C TRP A 132 -6.44 0.93 3.67
N CYS A 133 -5.99 -0.20 4.20
CA CYS A 133 -5.09 -0.27 5.35
C CYS A 133 -3.96 -1.25 5.06
N LEU A 134 -2.90 -1.18 5.85
CA LEU A 134 -1.74 -2.06 5.74
C LEU A 134 -1.51 -2.74 7.10
N GLY A 135 -1.79 -4.04 7.18
CA GLY A 135 -1.62 -4.85 8.40
C GLY A 135 -2.70 -4.64 9.46
N CYS A 136 -3.91 -4.24 9.08
CA CYS A 136 -5.00 -4.00 10.02
C CYS A 136 -5.92 -5.21 10.26
N GLY A 137 -5.79 -6.28 9.47
CA GLY A 137 -6.59 -7.50 9.57
C GLY A 137 -8.07 -7.32 9.21
N LYS A 138 -8.43 -6.28 8.42
CA LYS A 138 -9.80 -6.01 7.95
C LYS A 138 -9.96 -6.39 6.49
N GLU A 139 -11.19 -6.36 5.97
CA GLU A 139 -11.51 -6.66 4.57
C GLU A 139 -10.80 -5.75 3.55
N ASN A 140 -10.35 -4.57 3.98
CA ASN A 140 -9.61 -3.61 3.17
C ASN A 140 -8.09 -3.62 3.44
N ASP A 141 -7.58 -4.69 4.02
CA ASP A 141 -6.14 -4.88 4.23
C ASP A 141 -5.44 -5.28 2.94
N LEU A 142 -4.31 -4.63 2.67
CA LEU A 142 -3.48 -4.93 1.50
C LEU A 142 -2.51 -6.11 1.71
N LEU A 143 -2.31 -6.58 2.95
CA LEU A 143 -1.45 -7.76 3.16
C LEU A 143 -2.05 -8.99 2.47
N ASP A 144 -1.15 -9.83 1.96
CA ASP A 144 -1.47 -11.04 1.19
C ASP A 144 -2.12 -10.77 -0.18
N GLN A 145 -2.12 -9.52 -0.64
CA GLN A 145 -2.46 -9.13 -2.00
C GLN A 145 -1.19 -8.98 -2.86
N SER A 146 -1.37 -8.71 -4.15
CA SER A 146 -0.25 -8.38 -5.04
C SER A 146 -0.53 -7.15 -5.89
N VAL A 147 0.53 -6.49 -6.33
CA VAL A 147 0.46 -5.46 -7.37
C VAL A 147 0.75 -6.10 -8.71
N ILE A 148 -0.08 -5.82 -9.70
CA ILE A 148 0.16 -6.18 -11.10
C ILE A 148 0.28 -4.92 -11.95
N ILE A 149 1.32 -4.89 -12.79
CA ILE A 149 1.49 -3.90 -13.86
C ILE A 149 1.14 -4.59 -15.18
N HIS A 150 0.29 -3.93 -15.98
CA HIS A 150 -0.20 -4.42 -17.26
C HIS A 150 0.47 -3.70 -18.42
N ASN A 151 0.57 -4.40 -19.58
CA ASN A 151 1.18 -3.84 -20.78
C ASN A 151 0.32 -2.80 -21.49
N GLY A 152 -0.98 -2.82 -21.28
CA GLY A 152 -1.94 -1.87 -21.84
C GLY A 152 -2.52 -0.92 -20.78
N GLN A 153 -3.31 0.03 -21.26
CA GLN A 153 -4.11 0.90 -20.40
C GLN A 153 -5.40 0.21 -19.96
N ASP A 154 -5.91 0.61 -18.81
CA ASP A 154 -7.26 0.33 -18.34
C ASP A 154 -8.24 1.25 -19.07
N ASP A 155 -9.27 0.69 -19.71
CA ASP A 155 -10.33 1.45 -20.39
C ASP A 155 -11.45 1.90 -19.42
N TYR A 156 -11.40 1.44 -18.15
CA TYR A 156 -12.36 1.70 -17.07
C TYR A 156 -13.81 1.23 -17.34
N VAL A 157 -14.02 0.42 -18.37
CA VAL A 157 -15.35 0.00 -18.82
C VAL A 157 -15.46 -1.51 -18.95
N SER A 158 -14.47 -2.15 -19.61
CA SER A 158 -14.48 -3.58 -19.88
C SER A 158 -14.40 -4.41 -18.60
N GLN A 159 -15.31 -5.36 -18.47
CA GLN A 159 -15.34 -6.25 -17.31
C GLN A 159 -14.48 -7.50 -17.57
N PRO A 160 -13.82 -8.03 -16.57
CA PRO A 160 -13.75 -7.57 -15.17
C PRO A 160 -12.56 -6.61 -14.89
N SER A 161 -11.70 -6.30 -15.86
CA SER A 161 -10.38 -5.72 -15.61
C SER A 161 -9.94 -4.62 -16.58
N GLY A 162 -10.90 -3.94 -17.26
CA GLY A 162 -10.61 -2.77 -18.10
C GLY A 162 -9.76 -3.06 -19.34
N ALA A 163 -9.79 -4.29 -19.85
CA ALA A 163 -9.03 -4.73 -21.03
C ALA A 163 -7.53 -4.35 -20.99
N SER A 164 -6.92 -4.27 -19.80
CA SER A 164 -5.55 -3.80 -19.56
C SER A 164 -4.45 -4.67 -20.20
N GLY A 165 -4.82 -5.83 -20.71
CA GLY A 165 -3.92 -6.72 -21.44
C GLY A 165 -3.01 -7.54 -20.52
N MET A 166 -1.85 -7.92 -21.07
CA MET A 166 -0.93 -8.87 -20.45
C MET A 166 -0.32 -8.32 -19.16
N ARG A 167 -0.17 -9.17 -18.15
CA ARG A 167 0.54 -8.87 -16.90
C ARG A 167 2.04 -8.90 -17.16
N ILE A 168 2.74 -7.82 -16.88
CA ILE A 168 4.17 -7.69 -17.19
C ILE A 168 5.05 -7.50 -15.96
N GLY A 169 4.47 -7.16 -14.81
CA GLY A 169 5.19 -7.01 -13.54
C GLY A 169 4.32 -7.38 -12.36
N CYS A 170 4.93 -7.96 -11.33
CA CYS A 170 4.29 -8.40 -10.09
C CYS A 170 5.09 -7.99 -8.86
N MET A 171 4.40 -7.67 -7.77
CA MET A 171 4.99 -7.48 -6.44
C MET A 171 4.03 -7.99 -5.36
N GLU A 172 4.49 -8.88 -4.50
CA GLU A 172 3.71 -9.37 -3.35
C GLU A 172 3.72 -8.37 -2.20
N ILE A 173 2.53 -8.07 -1.67
CA ILE A 173 2.35 -7.19 -0.52
C ILE A 173 2.34 -8.05 0.74
N ASN A 174 3.50 -8.44 1.23
CA ASN A 174 3.67 -9.20 2.47
C ASN A 174 4.80 -8.59 3.31
N ILE A 175 4.70 -8.75 4.61
CA ILE A 175 5.74 -8.31 5.54
C ILE A 175 6.98 -9.17 5.28
N PRO A 176 8.18 -8.56 5.15
CA PRO A 176 9.42 -9.32 5.03
C PRO A 176 9.62 -10.23 6.26
N GLU A 177 10.04 -11.49 6.03
CA GLU A 177 10.21 -12.51 7.09
C GLU A 177 11.15 -12.09 8.22
N ASP A 178 12.11 -11.21 7.93
CA ASP A 178 13.05 -10.65 8.91
C ASP A 178 12.38 -9.69 9.91
N LEU A 179 11.24 -9.12 9.58
CA LEU A 179 10.45 -8.24 10.43
C LEU A 179 9.36 -8.98 11.23
N ASP A 180 8.87 -10.12 10.75
CA ASP A 180 7.88 -10.96 11.44
C ASP A 180 8.42 -11.53 12.76
N ASN A 181 9.74 -11.74 12.87
CA ASN A 181 10.39 -12.29 14.05
C ASN A 181 10.65 -11.27 15.18
N ILE A 182 10.31 -9.98 15.00
CA ILE A 182 10.54 -8.92 16.00
C ILE A 182 9.27 -8.67 16.86
N SER A 183 8.12 -9.20 16.45
CA SER A 183 6.81 -8.96 17.09
C SER A 183 6.31 -10.12 17.98
N ASN A 184 7.13 -11.17 18.24
CA ASN A 184 6.81 -12.29 19.15
C ASN A 184 7.65 -12.30 20.40
#